data_395554e8383f3870e7aa165af422b354
#
_entry.id   395554e8383f3870e7aa165af422b354
#
_cell.length_a   1.000
_cell.length_b   1.000
_cell.length_c   1.000
_cell.angle_alpha   90.00
_cell.angle_beta   90.00
_cell.angle_gamma   90.00
#
_symmetry.space_group_name_H-M   'P 1'
#
loop_
_entity.id
_entity.type
_entity.pdbx_description
1 polymer ?
#
loop_
_entity_poly.entity_id
_entity_poly.type
_entity_poly.pdbx_seq_one_letter_code
_entity_poly.pdbx_strand_id
1 'polypeptide(L)'
;MILLTVLLIALILTAAAIIVPATFHYKSKWLYYAVCVGLAICLAFGVSCVFVGNGARNDAAWLKTESADIQLYYNTVVYSDNEYVRYDFYDRVVAYNHRYEAYQNAVENPWTSWLFDADVLTDCAPIQFELNTGTYG
;
A
#
# COMPACT_ATOMS: atom_id res chain seq x y z
N MET A 1 10.58 -9.58 6.40
CA MET A 1 11.10 -10.90 6.03
C MET A 1 10.76 -11.27 4.59
N ILE A 2 9.51 -11.18 4.14
CA ILE A 2 9.07 -11.57 2.78
C ILE A 2 9.84 -10.84 1.68
N LEU A 3 10.14 -9.56 1.84
CA LEU A 3 10.89 -8.75 0.87
C LEU A 3 12.32 -9.27 0.66
N LEU A 4 12.98 -9.66 1.74
CA LEU A 4 14.32 -10.25 1.69
C LEU A 4 14.30 -11.59 0.96
N THR A 5 13.25 -12.39 1.17
CA THR A 5 13.07 -13.69 0.53
C THR A 5 12.82 -13.55 -0.96
N VAL A 6 11.99 -12.60 -1.39
CA VAL A 6 11.73 -12.32 -2.81
C VAL A 6 12.99 -11.82 -3.52
N LEU A 7 13.76 -10.92 -2.87
CA LEU A 7 15.02 -10.41 -3.39
C LEU A 7 16.06 -11.54 -3.51
N LEU A 8 16.12 -12.44 -2.52
CA LEU A 8 17.01 -13.59 -2.53
C LEU A 8 16.65 -14.58 -3.65
N ILE A 9 15.36 -14.87 -3.84
CA ILE A 9 14.87 -15.72 -4.93
C ILE A 9 15.20 -15.10 -6.28
N ALA A 10 14.97 -13.80 -6.47
CA ALA A 10 15.30 -13.10 -7.70
C ALA A 10 16.82 -13.13 -7.98
N LEU A 11 17.66 -12.99 -6.96
CA LEU A 11 19.11 -13.05 -7.06
C LEU A 11 19.59 -14.47 -7.43
N ILE A 12 19.00 -15.51 -6.83
CA ILE A 12 19.30 -16.91 -7.13
C ILE A 12 18.90 -17.25 -8.58
N LEU A 13 17.73 -16.81 -9.01
CA LEU A 13 17.26 -17.02 -10.38
C LEU A 13 18.13 -16.28 -11.40
N THR A 14 18.59 -15.07 -11.09
CA THR A 14 19.51 -14.31 -11.95
C THR A 14 20.87 -14.99 -12.04
N ALA A 15 21.41 -15.45 -10.92
CA ALA A 15 22.66 -16.19 -10.89
C ALA A 15 22.55 -17.52 -11.67
N ALA A 16 21.46 -18.25 -11.49
CA ALA A 16 21.21 -19.49 -12.22
C ALA A 16 21.13 -19.25 -13.73
N ALA A 17 20.49 -18.16 -14.19
CA ALA A 17 20.41 -17.84 -15.62
C ALA A 17 21.74 -17.42 -16.24
N ILE A 18 22.67 -16.90 -15.46
CA ILE A 18 24.02 -16.57 -15.93
C ILE A 18 24.90 -17.84 -15.96
N ILE A 19 24.79 -18.68 -14.93
CA ILE A 19 25.65 -19.86 -14.75
C ILE A 19 25.23 -21.02 -15.67
N VAL A 20 23.91 -21.25 -15.83
CA VAL A 20 23.38 -22.36 -16.65
C VAL A 20 23.80 -22.27 -18.12
N PRO A 21 23.72 -21.11 -18.80
CA PRO A 21 24.23 -21.00 -20.19
C PRO A 21 25.76 -21.14 -20.30
N ALA A 22 26.49 -20.72 -19.26
CA ALA A 22 27.96 -20.83 -19.25
C ALA A 22 28.44 -22.27 -19.08
N THR A 23 27.66 -23.13 -18.41
CA THR A 23 28.03 -24.52 -18.12
C THR A 23 27.46 -25.53 -19.12
N PHE A 24 26.35 -25.19 -19.75
CA PHE A 24 25.72 -26.04 -20.76
C PHE A 24 25.87 -25.41 -22.16
N HIS A 25 26.50 -26.08 -23.12
CA HIS A 25 26.48 -25.71 -24.53
C HIS A 25 25.04 -25.84 -25.05
N TYR A 26 24.26 -24.78 -24.92
CA TYR A 26 22.87 -24.75 -25.38
C TYR A 26 22.80 -24.91 -26.90
N LYS A 27 22.37 -26.09 -27.36
CA LYS A 27 22.05 -26.34 -28.75
C LYS A 27 20.83 -25.55 -29.25
N SER A 28 20.00 -25.01 -28.36
CA SER A 28 18.76 -24.30 -28.69
C SER A 28 18.78 -22.85 -28.23
N LYS A 29 18.97 -21.93 -29.17
CA LYS A 29 18.89 -20.47 -28.92
C LYS A 29 17.52 -20.07 -28.34
N TRP A 30 16.46 -20.78 -28.67
CA TRP A 30 15.10 -20.49 -28.25
C TRP A 30 14.94 -20.67 -26.72
N LEU A 31 15.53 -21.70 -26.14
CA LEU A 31 15.49 -21.96 -24.70
C LEU A 31 16.20 -20.85 -23.93
N TYR A 32 17.32 -20.34 -24.44
CA TYR A 32 18.03 -19.21 -23.86
C TYR A 32 17.16 -17.94 -23.81
N TYR A 33 16.50 -17.60 -24.93
CA TYR A 33 15.59 -16.44 -24.95
C TYR A 33 14.41 -16.62 -24.01
N ALA A 34 13.81 -17.79 -23.91
CA ALA A 34 12.69 -18.05 -23.00
C ALA A 34 13.10 -17.85 -21.53
N VAL A 35 14.30 -18.30 -21.14
CA VAL A 35 14.84 -18.10 -19.79
C VAL A 35 15.11 -16.61 -19.51
N CYS A 36 15.71 -15.88 -20.46
CA CYS A 36 15.98 -14.45 -20.31
C CYS A 36 14.68 -13.64 -20.16
N VAL A 37 13.65 -13.94 -20.94
CA VAL A 37 12.34 -13.29 -20.87
C VAL A 37 11.66 -13.60 -19.52
N GLY A 38 11.68 -14.86 -19.10
CA GLY A 38 11.13 -15.27 -17.80
C GLY A 38 11.77 -14.52 -16.62
N LEU A 39 13.10 -14.37 -16.66
CA LEU A 39 13.83 -13.61 -15.65
C LEU A 39 13.50 -12.12 -15.65
N ALA A 40 13.39 -11.51 -16.83
CA ALA A 40 13.00 -10.12 -16.95
C ALA A 40 11.62 -9.87 -16.35
N ILE A 41 10.66 -10.78 -16.58
CA ILE A 41 9.31 -10.71 -15.98
C ILE A 41 9.39 -10.87 -14.46
N CYS A 42 10.16 -11.84 -13.94
CA CYS A 42 10.32 -12.02 -12.50
C CYS A 42 10.95 -10.81 -11.82
N LEU A 43 11.96 -10.19 -12.44
CA LEU A 43 12.59 -8.97 -11.93
C LEU A 43 11.62 -7.80 -11.92
N ALA A 44 10.87 -7.58 -13.01
CA ALA A 44 9.88 -6.52 -13.08
C ALA A 44 8.80 -6.70 -12.01
N PHE A 45 8.31 -7.92 -11.83
CA PHE A 45 7.33 -8.23 -10.78
C PHE A 45 7.90 -8.00 -9.38
N GLY A 46 9.13 -8.46 -9.09
CA GLY A 46 9.79 -8.25 -7.81
C GLY A 46 9.96 -6.77 -7.47
N VAL A 47 10.39 -5.96 -8.44
CA VAL A 47 10.52 -4.51 -8.28
C VAL A 47 9.15 -3.88 -7.99
N SER A 48 8.11 -4.26 -8.73
CA SER A 48 6.75 -3.77 -8.49
C SER A 48 6.25 -4.10 -7.08
N CYS A 49 6.49 -5.30 -6.59
CA CYS A 49 6.15 -5.70 -5.22
C CYS A 49 6.86 -4.86 -4.16
N VAL A 50 8.12 -4.46 -4.40
CA VAL A 50 8.87 -3.59 -3.48
C VAL A 50 8.22 -2.20 -3.42
N PHE A 51 7.87 -1.62 -4.58
CA PHE A 51 7.23 -0.31 -4.62
C PHE A 51 5.86 -0.32 -3.95
N VAL A 52 5.02 -1.30 -4.26
CA VAL A 52 3.68 -1.43 -3.64
C VAL A 52 3.80 -1.66 -2.14
N GLY A 53 4.71 -2.53 -1.69
CA GLY A 53 4.92 -2.79 -0.26
C GLY A 53 5.44 -1.56 0.51
N ASN A 54 6.28 -0.73 -0.11
CA ASN A 54 6.68 0.56 0.49
C ASN A 54 5.51 1.55 0.55
N GLY A 55 4.71 1.63 -0.52
CA GLY A 55 3.48 2.42 -0.53
C GLY A 55 2.53 2.00 0.59
N ALA A 56 2.27 0.70 0.72
CA ALA A 56 1.41 0.15 1.78
C ALA A 56 1.87 0.52 3.20
N ARG A 57 3.19 0.48 3.46
CA ARG A 57 3.75 0.90 4.76
C ARG A 57 3.57 2.39 5.02
N ASN A 58 3.77 3.22 4.01
CA ASN A 58 3.56 4.66 4.12
C ASN A 58 2.09 4.98 4.37
N ASP A 59 1.18 4.32 3.68
CA ASP A 59 -0.26 4.48 3.88
C ASP A 59 -0.70 4.00 5.26
N ALA A 60 -0.17 2.89 5.74
CA ALA A 60 -0.39 2.40 7.10
C ALA A 60 0.06 3.40 8.16
N ALA A 61 1.27 3.93 8.03
CA ALA A 61 1.81 4.93 8.96
C ALA A 61 0.99 6.23 8.92
N TRP A 62 0.59 6.67 7.72
CA TRP A 62 -0.24 7.85 7.55
C TRP A 62 -1.62 7.66 8.19
N LEU A 63 -2.29 6.52 7.95
CA LEU A 63 -3.60 6.22 8.54
C LEU A 63 -3.56 6.26 10.07
N LYS A 64 -2.54 5.66 10.69
CA LYS A 64 -2.37 5.67 12.15
C LYS A 64 -2.16 7.09 12.70
N THR A 65 -1.30 7.86 12.06
CA THR A 65 -1.01 9.24 12.49
C THR A 65 -2.22 10.13 12.31
N GLU A 66 -2.86 10.07 11.14
CA GLU A 66 -4.00 10.91 10.81
C GLU A 66 -5.24 10.57 11.66
N SER A 67 -5.49 9.29 11.93
CA SER A 67 -6.54 8.85 12.84
C SER A 67 -6.37 9.45 14.25
N ALA A 68 -5.16 9.40 14.79
CA ALA A 68 -4.85 9.95 16.10
C ALA A 68 -5.04 11.48 16.12
N ASP A 69 -4.57 12.18 15.10
CA ASP A 69 -4.71 13.63 14.98
C ASP A 69 -6.18 14.05 14.87
N ILE A 70 -6.96 13.38 14.03
CA ILE A 70 -8.40 13.67 13.87
C ILE A 70 -9.12 13.46 15.23
N GLN A 71 -8.83 12.36 15.92
CA GLN A 71 -9.43 12.09 17.23
C GLN A 71 -9.06 13.15 18.27
N LEU A 72 -7.81 13.61 18.26
CA LEU A 72 -7.36 14.67 19.19
C LEU A 72 -8.09 15.99 18.97
N TYR A 73 -8.29 16.38 17.70
CA TYR A 73 -8.93 17.64 17.34
C TYR A 73 -10.46 17.58 17.26
N TYR A 74 -11.03 16.38 17.22
CA TYR A 74 -12.46 16.16 17.01
C TYR A 74 -13.33 17.00 17.95
N ASN A 75 -13.12 16.90 19.24
CA ASN A 75 -13.91 17.63 20.23
C ASN A 75 -13.75 19.16 20.11
N THR A 76 -12.56 19.63 19.77
CA THR A 76 -12.29 21.07 19.59
C THR A 76 -13.04 21.62 18.39
N VAL A 77 -13.13 20.85 17.31
CA VAL A 77 -13.79 21.29 16.06
C VAL A 77 -15.30 21.19 16.15
N VAL A 78 -15.82 20.13 16.76
CA VAL A 78 -17.29 19.94 16.93
C VAL A 78 -17.93 21.10 17.68
N TYR A 79 -17.23 21.65 18.68
CA TYR A 79 -17.72 22.79 19.48
C TYR A 79 -17.24 24.16 18.97
N SER A 80 -16.58 24.20 17.81
CA SER A 80 -16.11 25.44 17.21
C SER A 80 -17.27 26.18 16.50
N ASP A 81 -17.45 27.47 16.81
CA ASP A 81 -18.36 28.34 16.08
C ASP A 81 -17.80 28.79 14.72
N ASN A 82 -16.52 28.48 14.44
CA ASN A 82 -15.87 28.88 13.19
C ASN A 82 -16.19 27.85 12.09
N GLU A 83 -17.06 28.27 11.19
CA GLU A 83 -17.51 27.46 10.06
C GLU A 83 -16.37 27.00 9.14
N TYR A 84 -15.38 27.86 8.90
CA TYR A 84 -14.21 27.52 8.10
C TYR A 84 -13.41 26.37 8.70
N VAL A 85 -13.20 26.39 10.03
CA VAL A 85 -12.48 25.31 10.74
C VAL A 85 -13.24 23.99 10.64
N ARG A 86 -14.57 24.03 10.68
CA ARG A 86 -15.41 22.85 10.56
C ARG A 86 -15.37 22.26 9.14
N TYR A 87 -15.38 23.10 8.11
CA TYR A 87 -15.26 22.65 6.71
C TYR A 87 -13.88 22.05 6.42
N ASP A 88 -12.80 22.69 6.84
CA ASP A 88 -11.44 22.18 6.68
C ASP A 88 -11.27 20.81 7.35
N PHE A 89 -11.83 20.68 8.55
CA PHE A 89 -11.82 19.40 9.27
C PHE A 89 -12.67 18.34 8.57
N TYR A 90 -13.82 18.71 8.04
CA TYR A 90 -14.67 17.80 7.27
C TYR A 90 -13.93 17.24 6.04
N ASP A 91 -13.28 18.10 5.28
CA ASP A 91 -12.50 17.69 4.11
C ASP A 91 -11.36 16.73 4.50
N ARG A 92 -10.74 16.99 5.64
CA ARG A 92 -9.71 16.14 6.20
C ARG A 92 -10.26 14.75 6.58
N VAL A 93 -11.42 14.68 7.22
CA VAL A 93 -12.10 13.41 7.54
C VAL A 93 -12.50 12.64 6.28
N VAL A 94 -13.01 13.33 5.27
CA VAL A 94 -13.37 12.72 3.99
C VAL A 94 -12.14 12.11 3.31
N ALA A 95 -11.02 12.85 3.26
CA ALA A 95 -9.77 12.37 2.69
C ALA A 95 -9.22 11.14 3.45
N TYR A 96 -9.33 11.16 4.78
CA TYR A 96 -8.95 10.02 5.63
C TYR A 96 -9.81 8.79 5.31
N ASN A 97 -11.14 8.93 5.32
CA ASN A 97 -12.05 7.81 5.07
C ASN A 97 -11.85 7.20 3.67
N HIS A 98 -11.66 8.03 2.65
CA HIS A 98 -11.37 7.56 1.30
C HIS A 98 -10.07 6.72 1.26
N ARG A 99 -9.04 7.16 1.97
CA ARG A 99 -7.76 6.43 2.02
C ARG A 99 -7.86 5.16 2.86
N TYR A 100 -8.64 5.18 3.93
CA TYR A 100 -8.97 4.00 4.73
C TYR A 100 -9.67 2.93 3.88
N GLU A 101 -10.70 3.32 3.12
CA GLU A 101 -11.43 2.42 2.23
C GLU A 101 -10.52 1.82 1.14
N ALA A 102 -9.65 2.64 0.53
CA ALA A 102 -8.68 2.16 -0.44
C ALA A 102 -7.70 1.14 0.17
N TYR A 103 -7.25 1.37 1.41
CA TYR A 103 -6.40 0.44 2.14
C TYR A 103 -7.14 -0.86 2.47
N GLN A 104 -8.39 -0.78 2.94
CA GLN A 104 -9.24 -1.93 3.23
C GLN A 104 -9.44 -2.79 1.97
N ASN A 105 -9.79 -2.18 0.85
CA ASN A 105 -9.93 -2.89 -0.43
C ASN A 105 -8.65 -3.61 -0.85
N ALA A 106 -7.48 -3.03 -0.57
CA ALA A 106 -6.20 -3.65 -0.87
C ALA A 106 -5.87 -4.84 0.04
N VAL A 107 -6.28 -4.78 1.33
CA VAL A 107 -6.16 -5.90 2.29
C VAL A 107 -7.10 -7.05 1.91
N GLU A 108 -8.32 -6.75 1.48
CA GLU A 108 -9.32 -7.75 1.11
C GLU A 108 -9.04 -8.41 -0.26
N ASN A 109 -8.24 -7.76 -1.11
CA ASN A 109 -7.92 -8.28 -2.42
C ASN A 109 -6.88 -9.42 -2.33
N PRO A 110 -7.19 -10.65 -2.83
CA PRO A 110 -6.28 -11.80 -2.74
C PRO A 110 -4.91 -11.59 -3.38
N TRP A 111 -4.80 -10.69 -4.38
CA TRP A 111 -3.56 -10.41 -5.10
C TRP A 111 -2.64 -9.42 -4.39
N THR A 112 -3.18 -8.61 -3.48
CA THR A 112 -2.43 -7.55 -2.78
C THR A 112 -2.38 -7.75 -1.27
N SER A 113 -3.29 -8.53 -0.68
CA SER A 113 -3.42 -8.73 0.77
C SER A 113 -2.11 -9.06 1.49
N TRP A 114 -1.23 -9.82 0.87
CA TRP A 114 0.07 -10.20 1.44
C TRP A 114 1.09 -9.04 1.53
N LEU A 115 0.81 -7.91 0.86
CA LEU A 115 1.65 -6.69 0.89
C LEU A 115 1.17 -5.69 1.95
N PHE A 116 -0.08 -5.81 2.40
CA PHE A 116 -0.73 -4.88 3.32
C PHE A 116 -0.90 -5.52 4.70
N ASP A 117 -0.80 -4.71 5.73
CA ASP A 117 -0.94 -5.15 7.12
C ASP A 117 -2.40 -4.98 7.57
N ALA A 118 -3.09 -6.10 7.79
CA ALA A 118 -4.49 -6.10 8.21
C ALA A 118 -4.68 -5.54 9.64
N ASP A 119 -3.65 -5.60 10.50
CA ASP A 119 -3.73 -5.09 11.87
C ASP A 119 -3.93 -3.57 11.90
N VAL A 120 -3.56 -2.86 10.83
CA VAL A 120 -3.81 -1.42 10.69
C VAL A 120 -5.30 -1.10 10.71
N LEU A 121 -6.14 -1.96 10.13
CA LEU A 121 -7.59 -1.77 10.11
C LEU A 121 -8.26 -2.02 11.47
N THR A 122 -7.59 -2.76 12.37
CA THR A 122 -8.06 -2.92 13.76
C THR A 122 -7.73 -1.70 14.62
N ASP A 123 -6.61 -1.05 14.36
CA ASP A 123 -6.18 0.16 15.08
C ASP A 123 -6.85 1.43 14.55
N CYS A 124 -7.29 1.41 13.28
CA CYS A 124 -7.91 2.53 12.59
C CYS A 124 -9.35 2.17 12.22
N ALA A 125 -10.26 3.12 12.34
CA ALA A 125 -11.66 2.95 11.95
C ALA A 125 -12.12 4.16 11.12
N PRO A 126 -13.12 4.02 10.24
CA PRO A 126 -13.70 5.15 9.54
C PRO A 126 -14.32 6.12 10.56
N ILE A 127 -14.10 7.41 10.33
CA ILE A 127 -14.52 8.47 11.23
C ILE A 127 -15.82 9.09 10.71
N GLN A 128 -16.85 9.13 11.56
CA GLN A 128 -18.11 9.78 11.24
C GLN A 128 -18.06 11.23 11.74
N PHE A 129 -18.18 12.16 10.83
CA PHE A 129 -18.29 13.58 11.14
C PHE A 129 -19.34 14.20 10.22
N GLU A 130 -20.43 14.68 10.81
CA GLU A 130 -21.49 15.37 10.08
C GLU A 130 -21.34 16.88 10.26
N LEU A 131 -21.27 17.60 9.14
CA LEU A 131 -21.44 19.04 9.14
C LEU A 131 -22.89 19.34 9.54
N ASN A 132 -23.08 19.75 10.79
CA ASN A 132 -24.38 20.26 11.21
C ASN A 132 -24.59 21.61 10.50
N THR A 133 -25.07 21.56 9.25
CA THR A 133 -25.56 22.73 8.55
C THR A 133 -26.90 23.12 9.18
N GLY A 134 -26.81 23.70 10.38
CA GLY A 134 -27.99 24.23 11.06
C GLY A 134 -28.71 25.15 10.10
N THR A 135 -29.86 24.69 9.63
CA THR A 135 -30.87 25.52 9.00
C THR A 135 -31.22 26.57 10.02
N TYR A 136 -30.59 27.74 9.92
CA TYR A 136 -31.12 28.94 10.57
C TYR A 136 -32.41 29.26 9.82
N GLY A 137 -33.52 28.80 10.40
CA GLY A 137 -34.85 29.23 10.05
C GLY A 137 -35.14 30.65 10.59
#